data_172429f438c50226602d5ad4b7a72605
#
_entry.id   172429f438c50226602d5ad4b7a72605
#
_cell.length_a   1.000
_cell.length_b   1.000
_cell.length_c   1.000
_cell.angle_alpha   90.00
_cell.angle_beta   90.00
_cell.angle_gamma   90.00
#
_symmetry.space_group_name_H-M   'P 1'
#
loop_
_entity.id
_entity.type
_entity.pdbx_description
1 polymer ?
#
loop_
_entity_poly.entity_id
_entity_poly.type
_entity_poly.pdbx_seq_one_letter_code
_entity_poly.pdbx_strand_id
1 'polypeptide(L)'
;PGYQQSQQHGGPNPGYSNPGPRPTEGGNPRGGPPGVVGRTRPRPPTQVIDPNLRQWFSAVDRDNSGNITAIELQQALVNGNWTPFDLDTVKMLMNIFDTDRSGTIGFEEFAGLWKYIKDWQGVFRHFDADRSGTIAGTELRNALDQFGFKLPPYILKLLERKYVIEINNPGSFPSRENPEGGITFDRFVRCCVVVKSLTEAFQSADTDRDGWVQLSYEQFMMMVLEVSH
;
A
#
# COMPACT_ATOMS: atom_id res chain seq x y z
N PRO A 1 -31.23 21.54 61.90
CA PRO A 1 -32.50 20.89 62.03
C PRO A 1 -32.93 20.22 60.74
N GLY A 2 -33.15 19.00 60.82
CA GLY A 2 -34.31 18.17 60.50
C GLY A 2 -34.03 17.28 59.27
N TYR A 3 -33.59 16.16 59.48
CA TYR A 3 -34.11 14.78 59.19
C TYR A 3 -35.30 14.71 58.23
N GLN A 4 -35.25 13.87 57.18
CA GLN A 4 -35.88 12.51 57.23
C GLN A 4 -35.57 11.69 55.99
N GLN A 5 -35.30 10.43 56.26
CA GLN A 5 -35.32 9.25 55.41
C GLN A 5 -36.74 8.84 54.94
N SER A 6 -36.86 8.19 53.82
CA SER A 6 -37.79 7.04 53.54
C SER A 6 -37.34 6.43 52.23
N GLN A 7 -36.74 5.30 52.15
CA GLN A 7 -37.18 3.89 52.14
C GLN A 7 -38.18 3.54 51.03
N GLN A 8 -37.64 2.65 50.16
CA GLN A 8 -38.20 1.42 49.61
C GLN A 8 -39.39 1.46 48.64
N HIS A 9 -39.15 0.84 47.45
CA HIS A 9 -39.79 -0.42 47.02
C HIS A 9 -39.24 -0.73 45.64
N GLY A 10 -38.74 -1.74 45.42
CA GLY A 10 -38.68 -3.13 45.08
C GLY A 10 -39.81 -3.63 44.19
N GLY A 11 -39.42 -4.27 43.03
CA GLY A 11 -40.31 -5.11 42.26
C GLY A 11 -39.98 -5.12 40.75
N PRO A 12 -40.36 -6.14 40.05
CA PRO A 12 -39.38 -7.07 39.48
C PRO A 12 -39.22 -6.92 37.97
N ASN A 13 -38.09 -7.44 37.50
CA ASN A 13 -37.76 -7.66 36.11
C ASN A 13 -38.73 -8.66 35.45
N PRO A 14 -39.17 -8.44 34.21
CA PRO A 14 -39.44 -9.55 33.32
C PRO A 14 -38.50 -9.49 32.12
N GLY A 15 -37.73 -10.58 31.99
CA GLY A 15 -36.94 -10.88 30.84
C GLY A 15 -37.74 -10.86 29.55
N TYR A 16 -37.16 -10.31 28.53
CA TYR A 16 -37.48 -10.62 27.15
C TYR A 16 -36.23 -11.11 26.44
N SER A 17 -36.15 -12.42 26.38
CA SER A 17 -35.36 -13.13 25.40
C SER A 17 -35.97 -12.92 24.02
N ASN A 18 -35.31 -12.22 23.12
CA ASN A 18 -35.65 -12.29 21.72
C ASN A 18 -34.36 -12.58 20.95
N PRO A 19 -34.16 -13.78 20.40
CA PRO A 19 -33.09 -14.05 19.51
C PRO A 19 -33.42 -13.44 18.14
N GLY A 20 -32.93 -12.28 17.86
CA GLY A 20 -32.93 -11.69 16.51
C GLY A 20 -32.18 -12.60 15.54
N PRO A 21 -32.59 -12.64 14.27
CA PRO A 21 -32.00 -13.53 13.29
C PRO A 21 -30.52 -13.12 13.01
N ARG A 22 -29.66 -14.14 12.94
CA ARG A 22 -28.25 -13.96 12.48
C ARG A 22 -28.26 -13.29 11.13
N PRO A 23 -27.45 -12.25 10.93
CA PRO A 23 -27.18 -11.76 9.58
C PRO A 23 -26.43 -12.85 8.82
N THR A 24 -26.97 -13.25 7.71
CA THR A 24 -26.33 -14.06 6.68
C THR A 24 -25.05 -13.38 6.24
N GLU A 25 -23.99 -14.17 6.09
CA GLU A 25 -22.71 -13.79 5.48
C GLU A 25 -22.94 -13.04 4.18
N GLY A 26 -22.88 -11.72 4.25
CA GLY A 26 -22.76 -10.85 3.09
C GLY A 26 -21.28 -10.70 2.76
N GLY A 27 -20.88 -11.20 1.59
CA GLY A 27 -19.53 -11.12 1.09
C GLY A 27 -18.98 -9.69 1.16
N ASN A 28 -17.78 -9.59 1.67
CA ASN A 28 -17.03 -8.35 1.86
C ASN A 28 -16.37 -7.92 0.53
N PRO A 29 -16.85 -6.89 -0.17
CA PRO A 29 -16.12 -6.32 -1.29
C PRO A 29 -15.14 -5.26 -0.77
N ARG A 30 -14.16 -5.67 0.03
CA ARG A 30 -13.05 -4.78 0.40
C ARG A 30 -11.93 -5.03 -0.58
N GLY A 31 -11.91 -4.25 -1.67
CA GLY A 31 -10.74 -4.05 -2.50
C GLY A 31 -9.68 -3.27 -1.74
N GLY A 32 -8.92 -3.98 -0.90
CA GLY A 32 -7.67 -3.45 -0.38
C GLY A 32 -6.61 -3.37 -1.49
N PRO A 33 -5.49 -2.65 -1.28
CA PRO A 33 -4.39 -2.61 -2.23
C PRO A 33 -3.95 -4.02 -2.59
N PRO A 34 -3.46 -4.28 -3.82
CA PRO A 34 -2.97 -5.58 -4.22
C PRO A 34 -2.02 -6.12 -3.16
N GLY A 35 -2.41 -7.24 -2.53
CA GLY A 35 -1.76 -7.72 -1.31
C GLY A 35 -0.30 -8.09 -1.54
N VAL A 36 0.59 -7.47 -0.79
CA VAL A 36 1.87 -8.06 -0.45
C VAL A 36 1.54 -9.22 0.51
N VAL A 37 1.51 -10.43 -0.02
CA VAL A 37 1.25 -11.64 0.76
C VAL A 37 2.40 -11.80 1.75
N GLY A 38 2.08 -11.81 3.03
CA GLY A 38 3.06 -12.07 4.07
C GLY A 38 3.86 -13.35 3.78
N ARG A 39 5.07 -13.44 4.30
CA ARG A 39 6.15 -14.44 4.12
C ARG A 39 5.75 -15.91 4.34
N THR A 40 4.61 -16.35 3.82
CA THR A 40 4.37 -17.78 3.59
C THR A 40 4.79 -18.07 2.17
N ARG A 41 5.79 -18.95 1.99
CA ARG A 41 6.22 -19.42 0.66
C ARG A 41 4.99 -19.66 -0.20
N PRO A 42 4.74 -18.90 -1.26
CA PRO A 42 3.67 -19.19 -2.16
C PRO A 42 4.04 -20.51 -2.86
N ARG A 43 3.19 -21.54 -2.69
CA ARG A 43 3.17 -22.64 -3.65
C ARG A 43 2.80 -21.97 -4.98
N PRO A 44 3.60 -22.16 -6.06
CA PRO A 44 3.32 -21.47 -7.30
C PRO A 44 1.91 -21.84 -7.75
N PRO A 45 0.99 -20.89 -7.92
CA PRO A 45 -0.22 -21.17 -8.67
C PRO A 45 0.24 -21.59 -10.06
N THR A 46 -0.43 -22.55 -10.67
CA THR A 46 -0.34 -22.82 -12.10
C THR A 46 -0.82 -21.56 -12.80
N GLN A 47 0.06 -20.57 -12.90
CA GLN A 47 -0.21 -19.33 -13.59
C GLN A 47 -0.29 -19.66 -15.06
N VAL A 48 -1.37 -19.27 -15.71
CA VAL A 48 -1.36 -19.09 -17.16
C VAL A 48 -0.29 -18.02 -17.41
N ILE A 49 0.93 -18.48 -17.67
CA ILE A 49 2.06 -17.60 -17.97
C ILE A 49 1.68 -16.88 -19.26
N ASP A 50 1.56 -15.55 -19.19
CA ASP A 50 1.31 -14.72 -20.37
C ASP A 50 2.36 -15.12 -21.43
N PRO A 51 1.95 -15.53 -22.64
CA PRO A 51 2.89 -16.02 -23.65
C PRO A 51 3.95 -14.98 -24.02
N ASN A 52 3.67 -13.69 -23.76
CA ASN A 52 4.61 -12.60 -24.02
C ASN A 52 5.59 -12.35 -22.85
N LEU A 53 5.39 -13.03 -21.72
CA LEU A 53 6.20 -12.75 -20.52
C LEU A 53 7.69 -13.00 -20.75
N ARG A 54 8.02 -14.08 -21.49
CA ARG A 54 9.42 -14.38 -21.86
C ARG A 54 10.02 -13.30 -22.76
N GLN A 55 9.23 -12.77 -23.68
CA GLN A 55 9.67 -11.70 -24.56
C GLN A 55 9.93 -10.41 -23.77
N TRP A 56 9.05 -10.08 -22.80
CA TRP A 56 9.26 -8.92 -21.93
C TRP A 56 10.45 -9.11 -21.01
N PHE A 57 10.63 -10.29 -20.43
CA PHE A 57 11.81 -10.59 -19.63
C PHE A 57 13.11 -10.38 -20.44
N SER A 58 13.20 -10.97 -21.64
CA SER A 58 14.38 -10.81 -22.52
C SER A 58 14.58 -9.38 -23.01
N ALA A 59 13.53 -8.57 -23.07
CA ALA A 59 13.65 -7.14 -23.43
C ALA A 59 14.21 -6.30 -22.28
N VAL A 60 14.01 -6.73 -21.04
CA VAL A 60 14.53 -6.10 -19.83
C VAL A 60 15.93 -6.58 -19.49
N ASP A 61 16.19 -7.89 -19.55
CA ASP A 61 17.49 -8.54 -19.39
C ASP A 61 18.39 -8.23 -20.62
N ARG A 62 19.04 -7.08 -20.59
CA ARG A 62 19.78 -6.56 -21.75
C ARG A 62 21.12 -7.25 -22.00
N ASP A 63 21.75 -7.70 -20.94
CA ASP A 63 23.03 -8.42 -21.00
C ASP A 63 22.86 -9.93 -21.20
N ASN A 64 21.59 -10.41 -21.24
CA ASN A 64 21.22 -11.80 -21.35
C ASN A 64 21.84 -12.70 -20.26
N SER A 65 21.98 -12.16 -19.05
CA SER A 65 22.50 -12.87 -17.89
C SER A 65 21.52 -13.92 -17.36
N GLY A 66 20.24 -13.83 -17.74
CA GLY A 66 19.16 -14.65 -17.23
C GLY A 66 18.55 -14.11 -15.93
N ASN A 67 19.01 -12.93 -15.47
CA ASN A 67 18.53 -12.26 -14.27
C ASN A 67 18.44 -10.75 -14.54
N ILE A 68 17.46 -10.09 -13.95
CA ILE A 68 17.25 -8.65 -14.11
C ILE A 68 17.82 -7.91 -12.89
N THR A 69 18.71 -6.98 -13.13
CA THR A 69 19.27 -6.06 -12.12
C THR A 69 18.33 -4.89 -11.85
N ALA A 70 18.54 -4.17 -10.72
CA ALA A 70 17.79 -2.95 -10.41
C ALA A 70 17.87 -1.88 -11.49
N ILE A 71 19.03 -1.76 -12.14
CA ILE A 71 19.26 -0.76 -13.20
C ILE A 71 18.51 -1.13 -14.47
N GLU A 72 18.52 -2.39 -14.88
CA GLU A 72 17.76 -2.88 -16.03
C GLU A 72 16.27 -2.73 -15.81
N LEU A 73 15.76 -3.09 -14.61
CA LEU A 73 14.37 -2.94 -14.25
C LEU A 73 13.95 -1.45 -14.25
N GLN A 74 14.78 -0.55 -13.70
CA GLN A 74 14.54 0.90 -13.73
C GLN A 74 14.45 1.45 -15.15
N GLN A 75 15.35 1.01 -16.04
CA GLN A 75 15.37 1.45 -17.43
C GLN A 75 14.19 0.95 -18.27
N ALA A 76 13.59 -0.16 -17.85
CA ALA A 76 12.44 -0.74 -18.52
C ALA A 76 11.11 -0.17 -18.02
N LEU A 77 11.04 0.32 -16.78
CA LEU A 77 9.83 0.82 -16.17
C LEU A 77 9.73 2.34 -16.31
N VAL A 78 8.63 2.78 -16.90
CA VAL A 78 8.32 4.21 -17.07
C VAL A 78 6.94 4.53 -16.53
N ASN A 79 6.80 5.73 -15.97
CA ASN A 79 5.53 6.29 -15.53
C ASN A 79 4.68 6.74 -16.72
N GLY A 80 3.39 7.02 -16.48
CA GLY A 80 2.49 7.53 -17.51
C GLY A 80 2.91 8.87 -18.13
N ASN A 81 3.69 9.65 -17.41
CA ASN A 81 4.30 10.90 -17.86
C ASN A 81 5.70 10.72 -18.49
N TRP A 82 6.07 9.51 -18.86
CA TRP A 82 7.35 9.12 -19.49
C TRP A 82 8.60 9.32 -18.60
N THR A 83 8.44 9.61 -17.33
CA THR A 83 9.57 9.62 -16.40
C THR A 83 9.98 8.20 -16.00
N PRO A 84 11.28 7.91 -15.81
CA PRO A 84 11.70 6.62 -15.29
C PRO A 84 11.19 6.42 -13.86
N PHE A 85 11.05 5.17 -13.46
CA PHE A 85 10.73 4.85 -12.05
C PHE A 85 11.84 5.34 -11.13
N ASP A 86 11.43 5.80 -9.95
CA ASP A 86 12.33 6.11 -8.85
C ASP A 86 13.10 4.86 -8.41
N LEU A 87 14.42 4.98 -8.25
CA LEU A 87 15.28 3.84 -7.93
C LEU A 87 14.91 3.18 -6.59
N ASP A 88 14.49 3.97 -5.61
CA ASP A 88 14.08 3.43 -4.32
C ASP A 88 12.80 2.60 -4.45
N THR A 89 11.88 2.99 -5.34
CA THR A 89 10.68 2.19 -5.66
C THR A 89 11.08 0.89 -6.35
N VAL A 90 12.02 0.93 -7.27
CA VAL A 90 12.54 -0.27 -7.94
C VAL A 90 13.19 -1.22 -6.93
N LYS A 91 14.03 -0.71 -6.03
CA LYS A 91 14.64 -1.51 -4.95
C LYS A 91 13.60 -2.12 -4.02
N MET A 92 12.57 -1.35 -3.65
CA MET A 92 11.45 -1.87 -2.84
C MET A 92 10.73 -3.02 -3.57
N LEU A 93 10.45 -2.87 -4.87
CA LEU A 93 9.84 -3.94 -5.66
C LEU A 93 10.72 -5.17 -5.72
N MET A 94 12.03 -5.00 -5.93
CA MET A 94 12.97 -6.12 -5.89
C MET A 94 12.97 -6.81 -4.54
N ASN A 95 13.04 -6.10 -3.43
CA ASN A 95 12.99 -6.71 -2.09
C ASN A 95 11.71 -7.53 -1.84
N ILE A 96 10.60 -7.15 -2.48
CA ILE A 96 9.34 -7.90 -2.37
C ILE A 96 9.37 -9.20 -3.17
N PHE A 97 9.98 -9.18 -4.37
CA PHE A 97 9.92 -10.28 -5.32
C PHE A 97 11.17 -11.14 -5.39
N ASP A 98 12.33 -10.65 -4.96
CA ASP A 98 13.58 -11.41 -4.81
C ASP A 98 13.44 -12.39 -3.63
N THR A 99 12.93 -13.57 -3.94
CA THR A 99 12.59 -14.58 -2.92
C THR A 99 13.80 -15.39 -2.46
N ASP A 100 14.78 -15.55 -3.32
CA ASP A 100 16.03 -16.27 -3.03
C ASP A 100 17.14 -15.35 -2.49
N ARG A 101 16.89 -14.02 -2.46
CA ARG A 101 17.81 -12.98 -2.00
C ARG A 101 19.11 -12.94 -2.81
N SER A 102 19.01 -13.17 -4.09
CA SER A 102 20.13 -13.10 -5.03
C SER A 102 20.56 -11.66 -5.35
N GLY A 103 19.73 -10.67 -5.02
CA GLY A 103 19.91 -9.26 -5.38
C GLY A 103 19.48 -8.94 -6.82
N THR A 104 18.90 -9.91 -7.53
CA THR A 104 18.41 -9.82 -8.90
C THR A 104 17.04 -10.46 -9.02
N ILE A 105 16.34 -10.25 -10.13
CA ILE A 105 15.03 -10.84 -10.39
C ILE A 105 15.14 -11.93 -11.48
N GLY A 106 14.91 -13.16 -11.11
CA GLY A 106 14.82 -14.28 -12.03
C GLY A 106 13.49 -14.32 -12.78
N PHE A 107 13.36 -15.21 -13.78
CA PHE A 107 12.16 -15.27 -14.63
C PHE A 107 10.85 -15.52 -13.85
N GLU A 108 10.86 -16.43 -12.88
CA GLU A 108 9.67 -16.75 -12.07
C GLU A 108 9.26 -15.58 -11.17
N GLU A 109 10.24 -14.88 -10.62
CA GLU A 109 10.05 -13.68 -9.79
C GLU A 109 9.54 -12.51 -10.62
N PHE A 110 10.07 -12.36 -11.84
CA PHE A 110 9.60 -11.40 -12.82
C PHE A 110 8.13 -11.60 -13.17
N ALA A 111 7.67 -12.85 -13.27
CA ALA A 111 6.25 -13.13 -13.52
C ALA A 111 5.34 -12.53 -12.42
N GLY A 112 5.73 -12.70 -11.17
CA GLY A 112 5.03 -12.13 -10.02
C GLY A 112 5.07 -10.61 -10.01
N LEU A 113 6.26 -10.03 -10.19
CA LEU A 113 6.49 -8.59 -10.24
C LEU A 113 5.70 -7.93 -11.37
N TRP A 114 5.71 -8.53 -12.57
CA TRP A 114 4.98 -8.01 -13.72
C TRP A 114 3.48 -7.97 -13.49
N LYS A 115 2.93 -9.07 -12.94
CA LYS A 115 1.51 -9.12 -12.56
C LYS A 115 1.18 -8.03 -11.53
N TYR A 116 1.99 -7.87 -10.51
CA TYR A 116 1.82 -6.87 -9.47
C TYR A 116 1.79 -5.45 -10.05
N ILE A 117 2.72 -5.12 -10.94
CA ILE A 117 2.75 -3.82 -11.62
C ILE A 117 1.48 -3.60 -12.44
N LYS A 118 1.02 -4.61 -13.19
CA LYS A 118 -0.24 -4.52 -13.98
C LYS A 118 -1.46 -4.28 -13.08
N ASP A 119 -1.56 -4.99 -11.97
CA ASP A 119 -2.66 -4.84 -11.03
C ASP A 119 -2.67 -3.41 -10.45
N TRP A 120 -1.49 -2.90 -10.05
CA TRP A 120 -1.35 -1.53 -9.56
C TRP A 120 -1.63 -0.47 -10.63
N GLN A 121 -1.27 -0.70 -11.88
CA GLN A 121 -1.64 0.20 -12.97
C GLN A 121 -3.17 0.31 -13.14
N GLY A 122 -3.89 -0.78 -12.90
CA GLY A 122 -5.36 -0.77 -12.86
C GLY A 122 -5.89 0.10 -11.74
N VAL A 123 -5.33 -0.06 -10.54
CA VAL A 123 -5.67 0.73 -9.36
C VAL A 123 -5.36 2.21 -9.57
N PHE A 124 -4.17 2.54 -10.04
CA PHE A 124 -3.76 3.92 -10.30
C PHE A 124 -4.72 4.62 -11.27
N ARG A 125 -5.02 3.99 -12.42
CA ARG A 125 -5.97 4.54 -13.41
C ARG A 125 -7.39 4.73 -12.87
N HIS A 126 -7.78 3.95 -11.87
CA HIS A 126 -9.09 4.11 -11.22
C HIS A 126 -9.15 5.39 -10.38
N PHE A 127 -8.05 5.76 -9.72
CA PHE A 127 -7.98 6.94 -8.87
C PHE A 127 -7.51 8.21 -9.58
N ASP A 128 -6.76 8.10 -10.67
CA ASP A 128 -6.38 9.19 -11.58
C ASP A 128 -7.62 9.60 -12.40
N ALA A 129 -8.53 10.35 -11.75
CA ALA A 129 -9.84 10.66 -12.28
C ALA A 129 -9.77 11.73 -13.40
N ASP A 130 -8.85 12.66 -13.28
CA ASP A 130 -8.58 13.74 -14.23
C ASP A 130 -7.65 13.31 -15.38
N ARG A 131 -7.09 12.09 -15.28
CA ARG A 131 -6.13 11.52 -16.24
C ARG A 131 -4.87 12.35 -16.42
N SER A 132 -4.42 12.99 -15.35
CA SER A 132 -3.20 13.78 -15.34
C SER A 132 -1.93 12.91 -15.42
N GLY A 133 -2.05 11.60 -15.16
CA GLY A 133 -0.93 10.68 -15.02
C GLY A 133 -0.23 10.78 -13.67
N THR A 134 -0.84 11.49 -12.71
CA THR A 134 -0.37 11.64 -11.32
C THR A 134 -1.54 11.57 -10.35
N ILE A 135 -1.29 11.23 -9.11
CA ILE A 135 -2.29 11.22 -8.02
C ILE A 135 -2.00 12.39 -7.09
N ALA A 136 -2.97 13.26 -6.86
CA ALA A 136 -2.83 14.41 -5.97
C ALA A 136 -4.07 14.65 -5.10
N GLY A 137 -3.91 15.34 -3.99
CA GLY A 137 -4.96 15.90 -3.17
C GLY A 137 -6.08 14.92 -2.80
N THR A 138 -7.25 15.15 -3.40
CA THR A 138 -8.45 14.35 -3.13
C THR A 138 -8.36 12.92 -3.66
N GLU A 139 -7.60 12.68 -4.73
CA GLU A 139 -7.42 11.36 -5.31
C GLU A 139 -6.61 10.46 -4.39
N LEU A 140 -5.51 10.98 -3.82
CA LEU A 140 -4.72 10.27 -2.81
C LEU A 140 -5.58 9.92 -1.59
N ARG A 141 -6.36 10.87 -1.10
CA ARG A 141 -7.28 10.64 0.01
C ARG A 141 -8.25 9.52 -0.31
N ASN A 142 -8.93 9.60 -1.46
CA ASN A 142 -9.93 8.61 -1.89
C ASN A 142 -9.31 7.22 -2.01
N ALA A 143 -8.09 7.12 -2.56
CA ALA A 143 -7.37 5.86 -2.68
C ALA A 143 -7.07 5.25 -1.30
N LEU A 144 -6.49 6.02 -0.39
CA LEU A 144 -6.13 5.55 0.95
C LEU A 144 -7.38 5.21 1.78
N ASP A 145 -8.44 6.03 1.71
CA ASP A 145 -9.71 5.76 2.39
C ASP A 145 -10.37 4.46 1.89
N GLN A 146 -10.34 4.20 0.57
CA GLN A 146 -10.89 2.99 -0.02
C GLN A 146 -10.06 1.75 0.36
N PHE A 147 -8.74 1.89 0.56
CA PHE A 147 -7.88 0.84 1.10
C PHE A 147 -8.07 0.62 2.60
N GLY A 148 -8.86 1.48 3.27
CA GLY A 148 -9.14 1.40 4.70
C GLY A 148 -8.20 2.24 5.58
N PHE A 149 -7.32 3.02 4.98
CA PHE A 149 -6.39 3.92 5.70
C PHE A 149 -7.01 5.30 5.88
N LYS A 150 -7.76 5.49 6.97
CA LYS A 150 -8.36 6.78 7.33
C LYS A 150 -7.33 7.68 8.00
N LEU A 151 -6.57 8.40 7.20
CA LEU A 151 -5.52 9.28 7.68
C LEU A 151 -6.04 10.72 7.88
N PRO A 152 -5.61 11.41 8.94
CA PRO A 152 -5.97 12.81 9.14
C PRO A 152 -5.31 13.70 8.07
N PRO A 153 -5.92 14.86 7.75
CA PRO A 153 -5.48 15.74 6.66
C PRO A 153 -4.00 16.15 6.72
N TYR A 154 -3.45 16.33 7.91
CA TYR A 154 -2.06 16.72 8.07
C TYR A 154 -1.08 15.59 7.68
N ILE A 155 -1.44 14.33 7.91
CA ILE A 155 -0.65 13.17 7.46
C ILE A 155 -0.73 13.01 5.95
N LEU A 156 -1.92 13.20 5.36
CA LEU A 156 -2.07 13.17 3.89
C LEU A 156 -1.17 14.23 3.24
N LYS A 157 -1.17 15.45 3.77
CA LYS A 157 -0.28 16.52 3.28
C LYS A 157 1.20 16.20 3.46
N LEU A 158 1.57 15.48 4.51
CA LEU A 158 2.94 15.01 4.73
C LEU A 158 3.34 13.97 3.68
N LEU A 159 2.44 13.03 3.35
CA LEU A 159 2.64 12.04 2.30
C LEU A 159 2.77 12.69 0.93
N GLU A 160 1.90 13.64 0.60
CA GLU A 160 2.01 14.41 -0.64
C GLU A 160 3.39 15.07 -0.75
N ARG A 161 3.82 15.81 0.26
CA ARG A 161 5.14 16.46 0.26
C ARG A 161 6.31 15.49 0.13
N LYS A 162 6.17 14.27 0.67
CA LYS A 162 7.22 13.25 0.62
C LYS A 162 7.33 12.59 -0.75
N TYR A 163 6.20 12.37 -1.42
CA TYR A 163 6.14 11.55 -2.64
C TYR A 163 5.88 12.37 -3.92
N VAL A 164 5.46 13.62 -3.82
CA VAL A 164 5.37 14.52 -4.97
C VAL A 164 6.76 14.74 -5.56
N ILE A 165 6.87 14.72 -6.87
CA ILE A 165 8.08 15.18 -7.55
C ILE A 165 8.09 16.70 -7.42
N GLU A 166 9.03 17.25 -6.66
CA GLU A 166 9.25 18.70 -6.66
C GLU A 166 9.64 19.14 -8.07
N ILE A 167 8.90 20.11 -8.60
CA ILE A 167 9.06 20.67 -9.95
C ILE A 167 10.44 21.31 -10.14
N ASN A 168 11.21 21.43 -9.08
CA ASN A 168 12.55 22.02 -9.07
C ASN A 168 13.68 21.10 -9.60
N ASN A 169 13.35 19.87 -10.02
CA ASN A 169 14.34 19.03 -10.70
C ASN A 169 14.46 19.46 -12.16
N PRO A 170 15.68 19.83 -12.65
CA PRO A 170 15.88 20.20 -14.06
C PRO A 170 15.50 19.01 -14.96
N GLY A 171 14.37 19.09 -15.62
CA GLY A 171 13.83 18.03 -16.49
C GLY A 171 12.39 17.63 -16.17
N SER A 172 11.82 18.05 -15.07
CA SER A 172 10.41 17.88 -14.78
C SER A 172 9.61 19.02 -15.41
N PHE A 173 8.77 18.71 -16.39
CA PHE A 173 7.84 19.69 -16.95
C PHE A 173 6.56 19.69 -16.12
N PRO A 174 6.14 20.83 -15.53
CA PRO A 174 4.83 20.94 -14.94
C PRO A 174 3.79 20.72 -16.04
N SER A 175 2.89 19.76 -15.84
CA SER A 175 1.71 19.68 -16.71
C SER A 175 0.87 20.91 -16.46
N ARG A 176 0.29 21.47 -17.55
CA ARG A 176 -0.55 22.68 -17.48
C ARG A 176 -1.74 22.55 -16.54
N GLU A 177 -2.11 21.33 -16.20
CA GLU A 177 -3.30 20.96 -15.43
C GLU A 177 -3.02 20.74 -13.93
N ASN A 178 -1.77 20.56 -13.53
CA ASN A 178 -1.41 20.39 -12.12
C ASN A 178 -0.10 21.13 -11.78
N PRO A 179 -0.16 22.46 -11.55
CA PRO A 179 1.02 23.28 -11.27
C PRO A 179 1.68 22.96 -9.92
N GLU A 180 0.97 22.26 -9.02
CA GLU A 180 1.52 21.86 -7.70
C GLU A 180 2.21 20.50 -7.75
N GLY A 181 2.21 19.82 -8.91
CA GLY A 181 2.75 18.48 -9.05
C GLY A 181 1.85 17.41 -8.45
N GLY A 182 2.08 16.15 -8.81
CA GLY A 182 1.36 14.99 -8.27
C GLY A 182 2.31 13.82 -8.04
N ILE A 183 1.80 12.79 -7.41
CA ILE A 183 2.52 11.56 -7.13
C ILE A 183 2.45 10.69 -8.38
N THR A 184 3.59 10.37 -8.97
CA THR A 184 3.69 9.47 -10.12
C THR A 184 3.31 8.04 -9.74
N PHE A 185 3.03 7.21 -10.74
CA PHE A 185 2.59 5.83 -10.52
C PHE A 185 3.52 5.04 -9.60
N ASP A 186 4.82 5.07 -9.85
CA ASP A 186 5.84 4.38 -9.05
C ASP A 186 5.83 4.82 -7.59
N ARG A 187 5.79 6.13 -7.35
CA ARG A 187 5.76 6.72 -6.00
C ARG A 187 4.42 6.51 -5.30
N PHE A 188 3.32 6.45 -6.05
CA PHE A 188 2.01 6.10 -5.50
C PHE A 188 2.02 4.67 -4.96
N VAL A 189 2.56 3.71 -5.72
CA VAL A 189 2.72 2.33 -5.25
C VAL A 189 3.56 2.30 -3.98
N ARG A 190 4.71 2.99 -3.97
CA ARG A 190 5.58 3.07 -2.80
C ARG A 190 4.88 3.71 -1.59
N CYS A 191 4.15 4.79 -1.79
CA CYS A 191 3.36 5.44 -0.74
C CYS A 191 2.36 4.47 -0.11
N CYS A 192 1.59 3.75 -0.92
CA CYS A 192 0.60 2.79 -0.44
C CYS A 192 1.24 1.62 0.32
N VAL A 193 2.36 1.09 -0.18
CA VAL A 193 3.10 0.01 0.49
C VAL A 193 3.63 0.47 1.84
N VAL A 194 4.23 1.66 1.92
CA VAL A 194 4.76 2.21 3.17
C VAL A 194 3.63 2.49 4.17
N VAL A 195 2.52 3.10 3.74
CA VAL A 195 1.37 3.35 4.62
C VAL A 195 0.82 2.02 5.17
N LYS A 196 0.70 1.00 4.32
CA LYS A 196 0.27 -0.33 4.73
C LYS A 196 1.22 -0.91 5.78
N SER A 197 2.52 -0.95 5.49
CA SER A 197 3.53 -1.53 6.39
C SER A 197 3.58 -0.82 7.75
N LEU A 198 3.52 0.52 7.75
CA LEU A 198 3.46 1.31 8.99
C LEU A 198 2.17 1.03 9.78
N THR A 199 1.04 0.91 9.09
CA THR A 199 -0.24 0.60 9.74
C THR A 199 -0.23 -0.81 10.34
N GLU A 200 0.29 -1.79 9.62
CA GLU A 200 0.41 -3.18 10.12
C GLU A 200 1.37 -3.26 11.32
N ALA A 201 2.50 -2.56 11.27
CA ALA A 201 3.45 -2.49 12.38
C ALA A 201 2.81 -1.84 13.62
N PHE A 202 2.07 -0.73 13.44
CA PHE A 202 1.34 -0.08 14.52
C PHE A 202 0.27 -1.02 15.11
N GLN A 203 -0.55 -1.63 14.26
CA GLN A 203 -1.63 -2.55 14.69
C GLN A 203 -1.10 -3.80 15.41
N SER A 204 0.11 -4.24 15.09
CA SER A 204 0.74 -5.37 15.79
C SER A 204 1.14 -5.03 17.23
N ALA A 205 1.44 -3.76 17.49
CA ALA A 205 1.81 -3.25 18.80
C ALA A 205 0.59 -2.75 19.61
N ASP A 206 -0.46 -2.26 18.93
CA ASP A 206 -1.72 -1.80 19.50
C ASP A 206 -2.65 -2.99 19.77
N THR A 207 -2.42 -3.68 20.89
CA THR A 207 -3.10 -4.94 21.24
C THR A 207 -4.53 -4.75 21.71
N ASP A 208 -4.84 -3.62 22.35
CA ASP A 208 -6.17 -3.28 22.85
C ASP A 208 -6.99 -2.43 21.86
N ARG A 209 -6.36 -2.00 20.77
CA ARG A 209 -6.97 -1.25 19.65
C ARG A 209 -7.57 0.09 20.08
N ASP A 210 -6.92 0.75 21.02
CA ASP A 210 -7.32 2.08 21.50
C ASP A 210 -6.72 3.23 20.66
N GLY A 211 -5.82 2.89 19.72
CA GLY A 211 -5.13 3.85 18.85
C GLY A 211 -3.90 4.47 19.48
N TRP A 212 -3.42 3.91 20.59
CA TRP A 212 -2.21 4.32 21.29
C TRP A 212 -1.26 3.14 21.49
N VAL A 213 0.03 3.42 21.41
CA VAL A 213 1.07 2.41 21.67
C VAL A 213 2.14 3.02 22.55
N GLN A 214 2.43 2.36 23.67
CA GLN A 214 3.56 2.70 24.50
C GLN A 214 4.74 1.78 24.15
N LEU A 215 5.82 2.35 23.62
CA LEU A 215 7.00 1.64 23.19
C LEU A 215 8.23 2.08 23.97
N SER A 216 9.11 1.13 24.30
CA SER A 216 10.47 1.46 24.68
C SER A 216 11.26 1.93 23.44
N TYR A 217 12.38 2.62 23.65
CA TYR A 217 13.27 3.01 22.55
C TYR A 217 13.69 1.82 21.68
N GLU A 218 14.01 0.70 22.31
CA GLU A 218 14.41 -0.54 21.62
C GLU A 218 13.28 -1.10 20.75
N GLN A 219 12.05 -1.17 21.28
CA GLN A 219 10.88 -1.61 20.53
C GLN A 219 10.57 -0.68 19.35
N PHE A 220 10.68 0.63 19.56
CA PHE A 220 10.53 1.62 18.49
C PHE A 220 11.57 1.40 17.39
N MET A 221 12.85 1.23 17.75
CA MET A 221 13.92 0.99 16.79
C MET A 221 13.72 -0.31 16.00
N MET A 222 13.32 -1.40 16.67
CA MET A 222 12.99 -2.65 15.98
C MET A 222 11.86 -2.46 14.97
N MET A 223 10.76 -1.83 15.38
CA MET A 223 9.61 -1.56 14.50
C MET A 223 10.01 -0.73 13.26
N VAL A 224 10.78 0.34 13.45
CA VAL A 224 11.21 1.21 12.33
C VAL A 224 12.14 0.47 11.39
N LEU A 225 13.08 -0.31 11.91
CA LEU A 225 14.03 -1.06 11.08
C LEU A 225 13.34 -2.19 10.31
N GLU A 226 12.31 -2.82 10.86
CA GLU A 226 11.52 -3.85 10.15
C GLU A 226 10.68 -3.26 9.01
N VAL A 227 10.18 -2.04 9.16
CA VAL A 227 9.38 -1.35 8.11
C VAL A 227 10.27 -0.78 7.00
N SER A 228 11.53 -0.48 7.30
CA SER A 228 12.45 0.19 6.35
C SER A 228 13.07 -0.74 5.30
N HIS A 229 12.68 -2.03 5.28
CA HIS A 229 13.25 -3.04 4.37
C HIS A 229 12.35 -3.31 3.18
#